data_d22b2c7769f3af528b23e263817ac9c9
#
_entry.id   d22b2c7769f3af528b23e263817ac9c9
#
_cell.length_a   1.000
_cell.length_b   1.000
_cell.length_c   1.000
_cell.angle_alpha   90.00
_cell.angle_beta   90.00
_cell.angle_gamma   90.00
#
_symmetry.space_group_name_H-M   'P 1'
#
loop_
_entity.id
_entity.type
_entity.pdbx_description
1 polymer ?
#
loop_
_entity_poly.entity_id
_entity_poly.type
_entity_poly.pdbx_seq_one_letter_code
_entity_poly.pdbx_strand_id
1 'polypeptide(L)'
;MIMLLDDPSPLVRLALAEAFASADKAPQVVVHALAADQPDVALPILAQSPLLLEDDLVDLSATGNLDVQIAIAGRSQLPRTLAAAIAEVAEAEACLALLENLDADIAPFSIDRIIDRFGHLAPIRENLLARDNLPMAMRQALLTKLSQTLAGFVAARQWLGTEHAEFATKEACEKATVALAADTRYDEVGELVQHLRQSGQLTAGMILRALLSGNVVLFEEAMAELSGVPIDRAIAYIHDKNISGFRALYREAGLPDVAYPAFREALAAMRAGLLIGEQGGATRLKRRIVERVLGACTHERGDEAASLLALLRRFAVEAAREEARLFCDDLVAEACIIQADQSYTDAQLAAA
;
A
#
# COMPACT_ATOMS: atom_id res chain seq x y z
N MET A 1 3.43 54.07 0.87
CA MET A 1 3.20 52.63 1.05
C MET A 1 1.76 52.32 1.48
N ILE A 2 1.25 52.88 2.57
CA ILE A 2 -0.15 52.66 3.02
C ILE A 2 -1.17 53.03 1.93
N MET A 3 -0.96 54.11 1.17
CA MET A 3 -1.82 54.50 0.05
C MET A 3 -1.88 53.46 -1.09
N LEU A 4 -0.88 52.59 -1.24
CA LEU A 4 -0.86 51.56 -2.26
C LEU A 4 -1.61 50.28 -1.79
N LEU A 5 -1.76 50.07 -0.49
CA LEU A 5 -2.61 48.99 0.05
C LEU A 5 -4.09 49.23 -0.20
N ASP A 6 -4.49 50.52 -0.22
CA ASP A 6 -5.88 50.93 -0.44
C ASP A 6 -6.14 51.27 -1.91
N ASP A 7 -5.19 50.94 -2.81
CA ASP A 7 -5.39 51.23 -4.25
C ASP A 7 -6.55 50.38 -4.79
N PRO A 8 -7.51 51.02 -5.50
CA PRO A 8 -8.68 50.29 -6.01
C PRO A 8 -8.30 49.23 -7.08
N SER A 9 -7.11 49.33 -7.70
CA SER A 9 -6.66 48.38 -8.69
C SER A 9 -6.01 47.13 -8.01
N PRO A 10 -6.56 45.94 -8.21
CA PRO A 10 -5.91 44.71 -7.72
C PRO A 10 -4.50 44.50 -8.27
N LEU A 11 -4.22 44.99 -9.50
CA LEU A 11 -2.91 44.87 -10.12
C LEU A 11 -1.82 45.66 -9.39
N VAL A 12 -2.17 46.82 -8.84
CA VAL A 12 -1.22 47.61 -8.02
C VAL A 12 -0.93 46.89 -6.69
N ARG A 13 -1.98 46.36 -6.06
CA ARG A 13 -1.82 45.60 -4.81
C ARG A 13 -1.06 44.26 -5.03
N LEU A 14 -1.31 43.59 -6.18
CA LEU A 14 -0.55 42.40 -6.56
C LEU A 14 0.94 42.71 -6.76
N ALA A 15 1.27 43.78 -7.50
CA ALA A 15 2.67 44.19 -7.67
C ALA A 15 3.35 44.54 -6.33
N LEU A 16 2.59 45.07 -5.38
CA LEU A 16 3.07 45.30 -4.03
C LEU A 16 3.30 44.00 -3.29
N ALA A 17 2.36 43.03 -3.40
CA ALA A 17 2.49 41.71 -2.80
C ALA A 17 3.71 40.95 -3.35
N GLU A 18 3.91 40.93 -4.65
CA GLU A 18 5.09 40.33 -5.30
C GLU A 18 6.41 40.96 -4.81
N ALA A 19 6.43 42.29 -4.65
CA ALA A 19 7.61 43.00 -4.16
C ALA A 19 7.96 42.66 -2.68
N PHE A 20 6.98 42.29 -1.88
CA PHE A 20 7.16 41.94 -0.46
C PHE A 20 7.11 40.45 -0.18
N ALA A 21 6.77 39.61 -1.14
CA ALA A 21 6.58 38.19 -0.96
C ALA A 21 7.77 37.49 -0.27
N SER A 22 9.00 37.81 -0.69
CA SER A 22 10.22 37.21 -0.14
C SER A 22 11.04 38.14 0.77
N ALA A 23 10.48 39.29 1.17
CA ALA A 23 11.20 40.31 1.91
C ALA A 23 11.29 39.98 3.41
N ASP A 24 12.49 39.78 3.93
CA ASP A 24 12.76 39.50 5.35
C ASP A 24 12.47 40.68 6.31
N LYS A 25 12.40 41.89 5.77
CA LYS A 25 12.29 43.15 6.54
C LYS A 25 11.06 43.99 6.14
N ALA A 26 10.03 43.37 5.57
CA ALA A 26 8.80 44.10 5.29
C ALA A 26 8.05 44.44 6.60
N PRO A 27 7.29 45.55 6.65
CA PRO A 27 6.43 45.83 7.80
C PRO A 27 5.35 44.74 7.93
N GLN A 28 5.29 44.09 9.06
CA GLN A 28 4.33 42.98 9.31
C GLN A 28 2.89 43.39 9.01
N VAL A 29 2.48 44.60 9.38
CA VAL A 29 1.13 45.12 9.10
C VAL A 29 0.79 45.12 7.61
N VAL A 30 1.78 45.40 6.75
CA VAL A 30 1.62 45.38 5.28
C VAL A 30 1.47 43.93 4.80
N VAL A 31 2.32 43.04 5.29
CA VAL A 31 2.29 41.61 4.92
C VAL A 31 0.97 40.98 5.33
N HIS A 32 0.50 41.23 6.55
CA HIS A 32 -0.80 40.70 7.01
C HIS A 32 -1.99 41.29 6.24
N ALA A 33 -1.92 42.59 5.89
CA ALA A 33 -2.98 43.22 5.09
C ALA A 33 -3.05 42.62 3.68
N LEU A 34 -1.90 42.34 3.04
CA LEU A 34 -1.83 41.69 1.73
C LEU A 34 -2.23 40.21 1.80
N ALA A 35 -1.88 39.51 2.87
CA ALA A 35 -2.29 38.13 3.08
C ALA A 35 -3.82 37.96 3.29
N ALA A 36 -4.47 39.02 3.75
CA ALA A 36 -5.92 39.06 3.96
C ALA A 36 -6.70 39.72 2.78
N ASP A 37 -6.02 40.09 1.70
CA ASP A 37 -6.62 40.64 0.49
C ASP A 37 -7.30 39.54 -0.33
N GLN A 38 -7.88 39.92 -1.47
CA GLN A 38 -8.44 38.94 -2.41
C GLN A 38 -7.39 37.89 -2.84
N PRO A 39 -7.78 36.67 -3.22
CA PRO A 39 -6.87 35.54 -3.46
C PRO A 39 -5.69 35.88 -4.36
N ASP A 40 -5.92 36.51 -5.53
CA ASP A 40 -4.87 36.83 -6.48
C ASP A 40 -3.76 37.71 -5.90
N VAL A 41 -4.09 38.60 -4.95
CA VAL A 41 -3.12 39.47 -4.27
C VAL A 41 -2.44 38.76 -3.11
N ALA A 42 -3.17 37.91 -2.41
CA ALA A 42 -2.68 37.20 -1.23
C ALA A 42 -1.69 36.05 -1.57
N LEU A 43 -1.89 35.36 -2.71
CA LEU A 43 -1.14 34.15 -3.07
C LEU A 43 0.39 34.32 -3.03
N PRO A 44 1.03 35.38 -3.59
CA PRO A 44 2.48 35.55 -3.51
C PRO A 44 3.00 35.63 -2.08
N ILE A 45 2.27 36.34 -1.21
CA ILE A 45 2.60 36.48 0.21
C ILE A 45 2.45 35.14 0.94
N LEU A 46 1.32 34.45 0.73
CA LEU A 46 1.04 33.16 1.36
C LEU A 46 2.05 32.08 0.95
N ALA A 47 2.50 32.09 -0.30
CA ALA A 47 3.46 31.14 -0.81
C ALA A 47 4.90 31.37 -0.29
N GLN A 48 5.32 32.61 -0.07
CA GLN A 48 6.75 32.91 0.08
C GLN A 48 7.14 33.69 1.34
N SER A 49 6.21 34.42 1.98
CA SER A 49 6.60 35.35 3.05
C SER A 49 7.12 34.63 4.29
N PRO A 50 8.37 34.94 4.72
CA PRO A 50 8.91 34.41 5.97
C PRO A 50 8.34 35.10 7.21
N LEU A 51 7.56 36.16 7.04
CA LEU A 51 7.04 36.99 8.13
C LEU A 51 5.66 36.55 8.63
N LEU A 52 4.99 35.62 7.94
CA LEU A 52 3.73 35.02 8.40
C LEU A 52 4.03 34.02 9.53
N LEU A 53 3.25 34.08 10.60
CA LEU A 53 3.33 33.11 11.68
C LEU A 53 2.72 31.77 11.25
N GLU A 54 3.24 30.71 11.84
CA GLU A 54 2.75 29.36 11.57
C GLU A 54 1.28 29.20 11.91
N ASP A 55 0.83 29.76 13.03
CA ASP A 55 -0.57 29.73 13.47
C ASP A 55 -1.50 30.42 12.46
N ASP A 56 -1.07 31.56 11.88
CA ASP A 56 -1.84 32.25 10.84
C ASP A 56 -1.98 31.37 9.57
N LEU A 57 -0.93 30.66 9.20
CA LEU A 57 -0.95 29.75 8.05
C LEU A 57 -1.82 28.51 8.30
N VAL A 58 -1.85 27.98 9.51
CA VAL A 58 -2.75 26.91 9.91
C VAL A 58 -4.21 27.35 9.81
N ASP A 59 -4.56 28.53 10.34
CA ASP A 59 -5.91 29.08 10.26
C ASP A 59 -6.34 29.32 8.82
N LEU A 60 -5.44 29.85 7.98
CA LEU A 60 -5.69 30.08 6.56
C LEU A 60 -5.79 28.76 5.76
N SER A 61 -5.09 27.72 6.18
CA SER A 61 -5.25 26.38 5.56
C SER A 61 -6.63 25.78 5.84
N ALA A 62 -7.23 26.11 6.99
CA ALA A 62 -8.55 25.63 7.36
C ALA A 62 -9.70 26.47 6.77
N THR A 63 -9.50 27.77 6.62
CA THR A 63 -10.56 28.72 6.20
C THR A 63 -10.42 29.22 4.77
N GLY A 64 -9.22 29.07 4.18
CA GLY A 64 -8.92 29.54 2.82
C GLY A 64 -9.54 28.67 1.74
N ASN A 65 -9.66 29.25 0.54
CA ASN A 65 -10.05 28.50 -0.64
C ASN A 65 -8.92 27.58 -1.12
N LEU A 66 -9.19 26.76 -2.15
CA LEU A 66 -8.24 25.80 -2.70
C LEU A 66 -6.92 26.45 -3.14
N ASP A 67 -6.95 27.60 -3.80
CA ASP A 67 -5.73 28.28 -4.27
C ASP A 67 -4.83 28.72 -3.11
N VAL A 68 -5.44 29.21 -2.01
CA VAL A 68 -4.74 29.53 -0.76
C VAL A 68 -4.10 28.29 -0.14
N GLN A 69 -4.85 27.19 -0.09
CA GLN A 69 -4.34 25.92 0.45
C GLN A 69 -3.16 25.39 -0.36
N ILE A 70 -3.25 25.45 -1.70
CA ILE A 70 -2.17 25.03 -2.62
C ILE A 70 -0.94 25.93 -2.44
N ALA A 71 -1.14 27.26 -2.34
CA ALA A 71 -0.02 28.19 -2.15
C ALA A 71 0.72 27.94 -0.83
N ILE A 72 -0.01 27.66 0.24
CA ILE A 72 0.57 27.31 1.54
C ILE A 72 1.29 25.95 1.48
N ALA A 73 0.70 24.95 0.83
CA ALA A 73 1.28 23.62 0.68
C ALA A 73 2.57 23.60 -0.13
N GLY A 74 2.73 24.52 -1.08
CA GLY A 74 3.92 24.70 -1.92
C GLY A 74 5.08 25.50 -1.28
N ARG A 75 4.95 25.95 -0.03
CA ARG A 75 5.99 26.75 0.65
C ARG A 75 7.30 25.97 0.79
N SER A 76 8.42 26.67 0.61
CA SER A 76 9.74 26.13 0.96
C SER A 76 9.86 25.93 2.47
N GLN A 77 10.54 24.85 2.89
CA GLN A 77 10.77 24.50 4.30
C GLN A 77 9.48 24.44 5.14
N LEU A 78 8.44 23.82 4.59
CA LEU A 78 7.14 23.68 5.24
C LEU A 78 7.27 22.84 6.51
N PRO A 79 6.94 23.40 7.71
CA PRO A 79 7.12 22.71 8.98
C PRO A 79 6.10 21.60 9.17
N ARG A 80 6.47 20.61 9.99
CA ARG A 80 5.66 19.40 10.27
C ARG A 80 4.26 19.70 10.80
N THR A 81 4.10 20.70 11.63
CA THR A 81 2.82 21.10 12.20
C THR A 81 1.87 21.64 11.12
N LEU A 82 2.38 22.47 10.21
CA LEU A 82 1.61 22.99 9.09
C LEU A 82 1.26 21.88 8.08
N ALA A 83 2.22 20.95 7.81
CA ALA A 83 1.95 19.77 6.99
C ALA A 83 0.84 18.90 7.59
N ALA A 84 0.81 18.74 8.92
CA ALA A 84 -0.25 18.02 9.62
C ALA A 84 -1.60 18.72 9.51
N ALA A 85 -1.64 20.03 9.65
CA ALA A 85 -2.87 20.80 9.49
C ALA A 85 -3.43 20.68 8.07
N ILE A 86 -2.58 20.83 7.03
CA ILE A 86 -2.99 20.62 5.63
C ILE A 86 -3.53 19.20 5.42
N ALA A 87 -2.83 18.17 5.90
CA ALA A 87 -3.28 16.78 5.78
C ALA A 87 -4.64 16.54 6.44
N GLU A 88 -4.99 17.27 7.51
CA GLU A 88 -6.25 17.13 8.25
C GLU A 88 -7.40 17.85 7.57
N VAL A 89 -7.21 19.10 7.11
CA VAL A 89 -8.34 19.97 6.73
C VAL A 89 -8.38 20.30 5.24
N ALA A 90 -7.25 20.32 4.51
CA ALA A 90 -7.19 20.82 3.14
C ALA A 90 -7.84 19.88 2.12
N GLU A 91 -8.13 20.39 0.94
CA GLU A 91 -8.67 19.63 -0.18
C GLU A 91 -7.63 18.71 -0.84
N ALA A 92 -8.08 17.80 -1.70
CA ALA A 92 -7.22 16.76 -2.29
C ALA A 92 -6.07 17.32 -3.12
N GLU A 93 -6.31 18.38 -3.87
CA GLU A 93 -5.32 19.03 -4.72
C GLU A 93 -4.25 19.76 -3.89
N ALA A 94 -4.62 20.32 -2.75
CA ALA A 94 -3.67 20.92 -1.83
C ALA A 94 -2.83 19.84 -1.10
N CYS A 95 -3.44 18.70 -0.75
CA CYS A 95 -2.71 17.55 -0.24
C CYS A 95 -1.75 16.97 -1.29
N LEU A 96 -2.12 16.97 -2.57
CA LEU A 96 -1.23 16.58 -3.66
C LEU A 96 -0.04 17.54 -3.77
N ALA A 97 -0.31 18.86 -3.75
CA ALA A 97 0.76 19.87 -3.75
C ALA A 97 1.72 19.71 -2.55
N LEU A 98 1.19 19.38 -1.37
CA LEU A 98 2.00 19.04 -0.19
C LEU A 98 2.88 17.80 -0.44
N LEU A 99 2.33 16.75 -1.05
CA LEU A 99 3.09 15.54 -1.36
C LEU A 99 4.15 15.75 -2.45
N GLU A 100 3.93 16.66 -3.38
CA GLU A 100 4.89 17.07 -4.42
C GLU A 100 5.99 17.99 -3.89
N ASN A 101 5.76 18.63 -2.74
CA ASN A 101 6.73 19.51 -2.11
C ASN A 101 7.84 18.70 -1.43
N LEU A 102 9.02 18.66 -2.05
CA LEU A 102 10.17 17.91 -1.54
C LEU A 102 10.81 18.56 -0.30
N ASP A 103 10.55 19.85 -0.07
CA ASP A 103 11.08 20.61 1.08
C ASP A 103 10.15 20.53 2.32
N ALA A 104 9.00 19.86 2.20
CA ALA A 104 8.05 19.72 3.29
C ALA A 104 8.45 18.60 4.26
N ASP A 105 8.44 18.87 5.56
CA ASP A 105 8.60 17.86 6.61
C ASP A 105 7.24 17.19 6.89
N ILE A 106 6.95 16.11 6.17
CA ILE A 106 5.69 15.38 6.29
C ILE A 106 5.88 14.18 7.22
N ALA A 107 5.24 14.23 8.38
CA ALA A 107 5.26 13.13 9.34
C ALA A 107 4.49 11.90 8.82
N PRO A 108 4.86 10.66 9.22
CA PRO A 108 4.14 9.44 8.82
C PRO A 108 2.63 9.51 9.09
N PHE A 109 2.21 10.00 10.23
CA PHE A 109 0.78 10.13 10.56
C PHE A 109 0.02 11.09 9.62
N SER A 110 0.70 12.11 9.07
CA SER A 110 0.10 13.01 8.07
C SER A 110 -0.10 12.29 6.74
N ILE A 111 0.84 11.41 6.36
CA ILE A 111 0.69 10.56 5.18
C ILE A 111 -0.47 9.58 5.37
N ASP A 112 -0.58 8.92 6.53
CA ASP A 112 -1.70 8.04 6.85
C ASP A 112 -3.04 8.80 6.75
N ARG A 113 -3.08 10.02 7.25
CA ARG A 113 -4.27 10.85 7.17
C ARG A 113 -4.67 11.19 5.73
N ILE A 114 -3.69 11.52 4.88
CA ILE A 114 -3.93 11.75 3.45
C ILE A 114 -4.43 10.47 2.76
N ILE A 115 -3.84 9.31 3.07
CA ILE A 115 -4.29 8.02 2.55
C ILE A 115 -5.74 7.73 2.96
N ASP A 116 -6.08 7.99 4.20
CA ASP A 116 -7.45 7.76 4.70
C ASP A 116 -8.48 8.62 3.98
N ARG A 117 -8.17 9.88 3.76
CA ARG A 117 -9.08 10.83 3.10
C ARG A 117 -9.10 10.65 1.58
N PHE A 118 -7.95 10.53 0.95
CA PHE A 118 -7.78 10.68 -0.49
C PHE A 118 -7.07 9.52 -1.19
N GLY A 119 -6.75 8.43 -0.49
CA GLY A 119 -6.09 7.25 -1.08
C GLY A 119 -6.88 6.57 -2.20
N HIS A 120 -8.18 6.89 -2.35
CA HIS A 120 -9.01 6.45 -3.48
C HIS A 120 -8.71 7.22 -4.78
N LEU A 121 -8.04 8.37 -4.73
CA LEU A 121 -7.67 9.18 -5.88
C LEU A 121 -6.36 8.73 -6.51
N ALA A 122 -6.34 8.54 -7.83
CA ALA A 122 -5.16 8.06 -8.54
C ALA A 122 -3.93 8.97 -8.39
N PRO A 123 -4.01 10.31 -8.53
CA PRO A 123 -2.84 11.17 -8.40
C PRO A 123 -2.15 11.06 -7.03
N ILE A 124 -2.93 10.97 -5.94
CA ILE A 124 -2.40 10.78 -4.58
C ILE A 124 -1.67 9.44 -4.45
N ARG A 125 -2.28 8.35 -4.96
CA ARG A 125 -1.66 7.01 -4.92
C ARG A 125 -0.36 6.96 -5.73
N GLU A 126 -0.37 7.51 -6.93
CA GLU A 126 0.81 7.52 -7.81
C GLU A 126 1.96 8.29 -7.19
N ASN A 127 1.70 9.47 -6.62
CA ASN A 127 2.70 10.26 -5.94
C ASN A 127 3.29 9.52 -4.72
N LEU A 128 2.43 8.95 -3.87
CA LEU A 128 2.87 8.20 -2.70
C LEU A 128 3.66 6.94 -3.06
N LEU A 129 3.21 6.17 -4.07
CA LEU A 129 3.90 4.95 -4.51
C LEU A 129 5.23 5.23 -5.21
N ALA A 130 5.43 6.43 -5.76
CA ALA A 130 6.70 6.87 -6.33
C ALA A 130 7.78 7.16 -5.27
N ARG A 131 7.41 7.24 -3.98
CA ARG A 131 8.36 7.44 -2.88
C ARG A 131 9.06 6.14 -2.53
N ASP A 132 10.38 6.11 -2.59
CA ASP A 132 11.19 4.92 -2.28
C ASP A 132 11.02 4.46 -0.83
N ASN A 133 10.85 5.40 0.10
CA ASN A 133 10.80 5.14 1.55
C ASN A 133 9.38 5.06 2.11
N LEU A 134 8.35 4.76 1.29
CA LEU A 134 6.99 4.62 1.81
C LEU A 134 6.89 3.32 2.63
N PRO A 135 6.51 3.37 3.93
CA PRO A 135 6.35 2.19 4.78
C PRO A 135 5.39 1.17 4.19
N MET A 136 5.63 -0.09 4.47
CA MET A 136 4.87 -1.21 3.91
C MET A 136 3.39 -1.19 4.31
N ALA A 137 3.11 -0.78 5.55
CA ALA A 137 1.74 -0.58 6.05
C ALA A 137 0.97 0.46 5.19
N MET A 138 1.62 1.56 4.81
CA MET A 138 1.01 2.58 3.96
C MET A 138 0.80 2.09 2.52
N ARG A 139 1.75 1.32 1.96
CA ARG A 139 1.57 0.67 0.65
C ARG A 139 0.35 -0.27 0.66
N GLN A 140 0.18 -1.03 1.72
CA GLN A 140 -0.96 -1.91 1.91
C GLN A 140 -2.28 -1.13 2.08
N ALA A 141 -2.27 -0.02 2.83
CA ALA A 141 -3.43 0.86 2.96
C ALA A 141 -3.87 1.41 1.59
N LEU A 142 -2.93 1.82 0.74
CA LEU A 142 -3.21 2.26 -0.64
C LEU A 142 -3.79 1.14 -1.50
N LEU A 143 -3.29 -0.10 -1.38
CA LEU A 143 -3.86 -1.27 -2.05
C LEU A 143 -5.32 -1.51 -1.61
N THR A 144 -5.61 -1.34 -0.34
CA THR A 144 -6.97 -1.46 0.19
C THR A 144 -7.90 -0.40 -0.38
N LYS A 145 -7.48 0.87 -0.42
CA LYS A 145 -8.24 1.97 -1.03
C LYS A 145 -8.48 1.73 -2.53
N LEU A 146 -7.46 1.25 -3.24
CA LEU A 146 -7.59 0.87 -4.66
C LEU A 146 -8.61 -0.26 -4.84
N SER A 147 -8.53 -1.31 -4.02
CA SER A 147 -9.45 -2.46 -4.05
C SER A 147 -10.90 -2.02 -3.85
N GLN A 148 -11.15 -1.16 -2.84
CA GLN A 148 -12.48 -0.60 -2.57
C GLN A 148 -12.99 0.25 -3.74
N THR A 149 -12.14 1.08 -4.33
CA THR A 149 -12.48 1.91 -5.49
C THR A 149 -12.87 1.04 -6.69
N LEU A 150 -12.10 -0.02 -6.95
CA LEU A 150 -12.38 -0.96 -8.04
C LEU A 150 -13.68 -1.74 -7.80
N ALA A 151 -13.95 -2.18 -6.57
CA ALA A 151 -15.21 -2.83 -6.21
C ALA A 151 -16.41 -1.93 -6.51
N GLY A 152 -16.35 -0.68 -6.05
CA GLY A 152 -17.39 0.31 -6.32
C GLY A 152 -17.58 0.59 -7.81
N PHE A 153 -16.48 0.70 -8.56
CA PHE A 153 -16.53 0.93 -10.01
C PHE A 153 -17.18 -0.24 -10.77
N VAL A 154 -16.81 -1.48 -10.45
CA VAL A 154 -17.34 -2.70 -11.09
C VAL A 154 -18.82 -2.88 -10.74
N ALA A 155 -19.20 -2.63 -9.48
CA ALA A 155 -20.60 -2.69 -9.02
C ALA A 155 -21.46 -1.62 -9.70
N ALA A 156 -20.98 -0.37 -9.78
CA ALA A 156 -21.70 0.73 -10.42
C ALA A 156 -21.96 0.49 -11.92
N ARG A 157 -21.08 -0.24 -12.58
CA ARG A 157 -21.24 -0.63 -13.99
C ARG A 157 -22.04 -1.90 -14.20
N GLN A 158 -22.48 -2.54 -13.11
CA GLN A 158 -23.26 -3.80 -13.14
C GLN A 158 -22.55 -4.95 -13.90
N TRP A 159 -21.21 -4.93 -13.94
CA TRP A 159 -20.45 -6.02 -14.55
C TRP A 159 -20.46 -7.28 -13.69
N LEU A 160 -20.51 -7.08 -12.36
CA LEU A 160 -20.69 -8.12 -11.35
C LEU A 160 -21.68 -7.62 -10.30
N GLY A 161 -22.38 -8.53 -9.63
CA GLY A 161 -23.15 -8.17 -8.45
C GLY A 161 -22.23 -7.61 -7.35
N THR A 162 -22.75 -6.71 -6.52
CA THR A 162 -21.97 -5.98 -5.51
C THR A 162 -21.16 -6.92 -4.61
N GLU A 163 -21.80 -7.98 -4.09
CA GLU A 163 -21.12 -8.98 -3.24
C GLU A 163 -19.97 -9.70 -3.96
N HIS A 164 -20.16 -10.03 -5.25
CA HIS A 164 -19.11 -10.67 -6.05
C HIS A 164 -17.95 -9.71 -6.37
N ALA A 165 -18.25 -8.44 -6.62
CA ALA A 165 -17.23 -7.42 -6.87
C ALA A 165 -16.39 -7.18 -5.62
N GLU A 166 -17.01 -7.01 -4.46
CA GLU A 166 -16.33 -6.84 -3.17
C GLU A 166 -15.48 -8.06 -2.83
N PHE A 167 -16.06 -9.26 -3.03
CA PHE A 167 -15.33 -10.49 -2.77
C PHE A 167 -14.09 -10.65 -3.67
N ALA A 168 -14.24 -10.45 -4.98
CA ALA A 168 -13.15 -10.61 -5.94
C ALA A 168 -12.03 -9.58 -5.71
N THR A 169 -12.39 -8.33 -5.42
CA THR A 169 -11.42 -7.28 -5.14
C THR A 169 -10.72 -7.46 -3.81
N LYS A 170 -11.43 -7.95 -2.78
CA LYS A 170 -10.83 -8.33 -1.49
C LYS A 170 -9.81 -9.45 -1.66
N GLU A 171 -10.15 -10.51 -2.39
CA GLU A 171 -9.25 -11.63 -2.66
C GLU A 171 -8.00 -11.18 -3.44
N ALA A 172 -8.18 -10.28 -4.43
CA ALA A 172 -7.07 -9.68 -5.16
C ALA A 172 -6.17 -8.83 -4.25
N CYS A 173 -6.76 -8.07 -3.32
CA CYS A 173 -6.03 -7.28 -2.33
C CYS A 173 -5.22 -8.18 -1.38
N GLU A 174 -5.82 -9.24 -0.84
CA GLU A 174 -5.13 -10.23 0.01
C GLU A 174 -3.92 -10.86 -0.72
N LYS A 175 -4.11 -11.23 -2.00
CA LYS A 175 -3.04 -11.77 -2.83
C LYS A 175 -1.91 -10.76 -3.03
N ALA A 176 -2.24 -9.53 -3.38
CA ALA A 176 -1.27 -8.45 -3.59
C ALA A 176 -0.51 -8.12 -2.28
N THR A 177 -1.19 -8.14 -1.13
CA THR A 177 -0.57 -7.93 0.19
C THR A 177 0.43 -9.04 0.52
N VAL A 178 0.10 -10.31 0.26
CA VAL A 178 1.04 -11.43 0.49
C VAL A 178 2.25 -11.35 -0.46
N ALA A 179 2.05 -10.95 -1.72
CA ALA A 179 3.13 -10.73 -2.67
C ALA A 179 4.02 -9.55 -2.24
N LEU A 180 3.42 -8.45 -1.82
CA LEU A 180 4.13 -7.28 -1.31
C LEU A 180 5.03 -7.63 -0.12
N ALA A 181 4.52 -8.42 0.82
CA ALA A 181 5.28 -8.89 1.99
C ALA A 181 6.42 -9.86 1.62
N ALA A 182 6.36 -10.54 0.48
CA ALA A 182 7.42 -11.45 0.04
C ALA A 182 8.67 -10.71 -0.46
N ASP A 183 8.50 -9.51 -1.01
CA ASP A 183 9.57 -8.66 -1.53
C ASP A 183 10.14 -7.69 -0.48
N THR A 184 9.64 -7.78 0.76
CA THR A 184 9.90 -6.83 1.85
C THR A 184 11.02 -7.30 2.77
N ARG A 185 11.70 -6.33 3.42
CA ARG A 185 12.68 -6.60 4.46
C ARG A 185 11.99 -7.16 5.70
N TYR A 186 12.69 -8.05 6.39
CA TYR A 186 12.17 -8.76 7.58
C TYR A 186 11.62 -7.80 8.66
N ASP A 187 12.32 -6.69 8.90
CA ASP A 187 11.99 -5.69 9.92
C ASP A 187 10.67 -4.93 9.65
N GLU A 188 10.27 -4.79 8.40
CA GLU A 188 9.04 -4.07 8.01
C GLU A 188 7.78 -4.98 8.03
N VAL A 189 7.96 -6.31 8.02
CA VAL A 189 6.83 -7.26 7.99
C VAL A 189 6.04 -7.22 9.30
N GLY A 190 6.71 -7.05 10.44
CA GLY A 190 6.05 -6.91 11.74
C GLY A 190 5.09 -5.71 11.80
N GLU A 191 5.53 -4.54 11.29
CA GLU A 191 4.69 -3.33 11.21
C GLU A 191 3.48 -3.54 10.28
N LEU A 192 3.70 -4.22 9.14
CA LEU A 192 2.62 -4.59 8.24
C LEU A 192 1.59 -5.49 8.93
N VAL A 193 2.03 -6.51 9.67
CA VAL A 193 1.15 -7.44 10.40
C VAL A 193 0.33 -6.70 11.46
N GLN A 194 0.94 -5.79 12.21
CA GLN A 194 0.23 -4.96 13.19
C GLN A 194 -0.84 -4.10 12.50
N HIS A 195 -0.51 -3.47 11.37
CA HIS A 195 -1.46 -2.70 10.58
C HIS A 195 -2.63 -3.56 10.09
N LEU A 196 -2.35 -4.76 9.56
CA LEU A 196 -3.37 -5.71 9.11
C LEU A 196 -4.28 -6.17 10.25
N ARG A 197 -3.74 -6.35 11.46
CA ARG A 197 -4.52 -6.69 12.65
C ARG A 197 -5.42 -5.53 13.06
N GLN A 198 -4.89 -4.32 13.14
CA GLN A 198 -5.64 -3.11 13.53
C GLN A 198 -6.76 -2.79 12.54
N SER A 199 -6.53 -3.00 11.24
CA SER A 199 -7.52 -2.80 10.18
C SER A 199 -8.48 -3.98 10.00
N GLY A 200 -8.35 -5.06 10.81
CA GLY A 200 -9.21 -6.26 10.72
C GLY A 200 -8.99 -7.09 9.45
N GLN A 201 -7.89 -6.91 8.76
CA GLN A 201 -7.57 -7.62 7.51
C GLN A 201 -6.72 -8.88 7.73
N LEU A 202 -6.15 -9.07 8.92
CA LEU A 202 -5.38 -10.26 9.27
C LEU A 202 -6.31 -11.46 9.51
N THR A 203 -6.77 -12.08 8.44
CA THR A 203 -7.72 -13.20 8.48
C THR A 203 -7.00 -14.57 8.43
N ALA A 204 -7.64 -15.62 8.94
CA ALA A 204 -7.13 -16.99 8.84
C ALA A 204 -6.85 -17.40 7.37
N GLY A 205 -7.69 -16.94 6.43
CA GLY A 205 -7.51 -17.17 5.00
C GLY A 205 -6.24 -16.51 4.45
N MET A 206 -5.97 -15.27 4.84
CA MET A 206 -4.76 -14.54 4.45
C MET A 206 -3.50 -15.20 5.02
N ILE A 207 -3.52 -15.58 6.30
CA ILE A 207 -2.41 -16.27 6.97
C ILE A 207 -2.12 -17.63 6.30
N LEU A 208 -3.17 -18.39 5.97
CA LEU A 208 -3.04 -19.64 5.22
C LEU A 208 -2.49 -19.40 3.81
N ARG A 209 -2.95 -18.33 3.12
CA ARG A 209 -2.40 -17.92 1.81
C ARG A 209 -0.90 -17.61 1.90
N ALA A 210 -0.47 -16.89 2.93
CA ALA A 210 0.95 -16.59 3.16
C ALA A 210 1.77 -17.88 3.29
N LEU A 211 1.33 -18.81 4.12
CA LEU A 211 1.99 -20.10 4.32
C LEU A 211 2.04 -20.93 3.03
N LEU A 212 0.93 -21.05 2.31
CA LEU A 212 0.83 -21.78 1.04
C LEU A 212 1.63 -21.13 -0.10
N SER A 213 1.88 -19.84 -0.02
CA SER A 213 2.72 -19.10 -0.99
C SER A 213 4.21 -19.15 -0.65
N GLY A 214 4.58 -19.77 0.49
CA GLY A 214 5.96 -19.83 0.96
C GLY A 214 6.44 -18.56 1.64
N ASN A 215 5.56 -17.59 1.91
CA ASN A 215 5.91 -16.40 2.69
C ASN A 215 5.89 -16.74 4.18
N VAL A 216 6.98 -17.39 4.62
CA VAL A 216 7.14 -17.90 5.99
C VAL A 216 7.22 -16.76 6.99
N VAL A 217 7.91 -15.67 6.61
CA VAL A 217 8.10 -14.50 7.49
C VAL A 217 6.76 -13.86 7.86
N LEU A 218 5.90 -13.61 6.87
CA LEU A 218 4.56 -13.06 7.12
C LEU A 218 3.71 -14.02 7.99
N PHE A 219 3.85 -15.31 7.78
CA PHE A 219 3.15 -16.33 8.58
C PHE A 219 3.64 -16.32 10.04
N GLU A 220 4.94 -16.29 10.26
CA GLU A 220 5.56 -16.29 11.60
C GLU A 220 5.18 -15.05 12.39
N GLU A 221 5.31 -13.87 11.78
CA GLU A 221 4.92 -12.59 12.38
C GLU A 221 3.41 -12.54 12.69
N ALA A 222 2.56 -13.04 11.78
CA ALA A 222 1.13 -13.11 12.01
C ALA A 222 0.75 -14.02 13.16
N MET A 223 1.43 -15.18 13.30
CA MET A 223 1.19 -16.11 14.41
C MET A 223 1.69 -15.53 15.74
N ALA A 224 2.82 -14.84 15.75
CA ALA A 224 3.34 -14.16 16.93
C ALA A 224 2.41 -13.04 17.39
N GLU A 225 1.97 -12.18 16.47
CA GLU A 225 1.10 -11.04 16.75
C GLU A 225 -0.28 -11.48 17.26
N LEU A 226 -0.89 -12.51 16.67
CA LEU A 226 -2.20 -13.01 17.10
C LEU A 226 -2.16 -13.74 18.43
N SER A 227 -1.10 -14.52 18.69
CA SER A 227 -0.96 -15.27 19.94
C SER A 227 -0.41 -14.44 21.10
N GLY A 228 0.19 -13.27 20.81
CA GLY A 228 0.89 -12.46 21.82
C GLY A 228 2.19 -13.11 22.33
N VAL A 229 2.68 -14.15 21.65
CA VAL A 229 3.95 -14.82 21.98
C VAL A 229 5.10 -14.08 21.27
N PRO A 230 6.25 -13.85 21.97
CA PRO A 230 7.41 -13.27 21.31
C PRO A 230 7.82 -14.03 20.05
N ILE A 231 8.24 -13.30 19.01
CA ILE A 231 8.52 -13.85 17.67
C ILE A 231 9.51 -15.03 17.70
N ASP A 232 10.59 -14.94 18.46
CA ASP A 232 11.59 -16.01 18.59
C ASP A 232 10.97 -17.32 19.11
N ARG A 233 10.02 -17.22 20.03
CA ARG A 233 9.27 -18.36 20.57
C ARG A 233 8.26 -18.91 19.58
N ALA A 234 7.56 -18.04 18.87
CA ALA A 234 6.62 -18.43 17.82
C ALA A 234 7.36 -19.20 16.72
N ILE A 235 8.49 -18.70 16.26
CA ILE A 235 9.38 -19.38 15.30
C ILE A 235 9.80 -20.75 15.82
N ALA A 236 10.24 -20.84 17.08
CA ALA A 236 10.63 -22.11 17.68
C ALA A 236 9.47 -23.13 17.66
N TYR A 237 8.24 -22.75 18.00
CA TYR A 237 7.07 -23.62 17.94
C TYR A 237 6.66 -23.99 16.50
N ILE A 238 6.82 -23.08 15.56
CA ILE A 238 6.50 -23.30 14.13
C ILE A 238 7.49 -24.29 13.52
N HIS A 239 8.77 -24.21 13.85
CA HIS A 239 9.81 -25.05 13.26
C HIS A 239 10.11 -26.32 14.08
N ASP A 240 9.58 -26.45 15.30
CA ASP A 240 9.72 -27.67 16.09
C ASP A 240 9.07 -28.86 15.37
N LYS A 241 9.76 -30.01 15.41
CA LYS A 241 9.22 -31.28 14.90
C LYS A 241 8.01 -31.76 15.71
N ASN A 242 7.87 -31.31 16.95
CA ASN A 242 6.76 -31.67 17.82
C ASN A 242 5.52 -30.85 17.51
N ILE A 243 4.45 -31.51 17.08
CA ILE A 243 3.17 -30.90 16.68
C ILE A 243 2.48 -30.19 17.86
N SER A 244 2.80 -30.54 19.12
CA SER A 244 2.14 -29.99 20.30
C SER A 244 2.41 -28.48 20.49
N GLY A 245 3.63 -28.01 20.20
CA GLY A 245 4.00 -26.61 20.29
C GLY A 245 3.21 -25.74 19.32
N PHE A 246 3.15 -26.16 18.07
CA PHE A 246 2.36 -25.44 17.05
C PHE A 246 0.86 -25.46 17.36
N ARG A 247 0.32 -26.56 17.88
CA ARG A 247 -1.10 -26.63 18.25
C ARG A 247 -1.45 -25.66 19.39
N ALA A 248 -0.56 -25.51 20.37
CA ALA A 248 -0.74 -24.54 21.44
C ALA A 248 -0.72 -23.10 20.89
N LEU A 249 0.29 -22.76 20.07
CA LEU A 249 0.41 -21.46 19.42
C LEU A 249 -0.82 -21.14 18.55
N TYR A 250 -1.32 -22.11 17.79
CA TYR A 250 -2.51 -21.96 16.93
C TYR A 250 -3.78 -21.61 17.74
N ARG A 251 -3.96 -22.26 18.89
CA ARG A 251 -5.09 -21.98 19.78
C ARG A 251 -4.98 -20.62 20.44
N GLU A 252 -3.79 -20.24 20.91
CA GLU A 252 -3.53 -18.93 21.48
C GLU A 252 -3.77 -17.81 20.44
N ALA A 253 -3.46 -18.07 19.17
CA ALA A 253 -3.75 -17.14 18.07
C ALA A 253 -5.26 -16.98 17.78
N GLY A 254 -6.13 -17.80 18.37
CA GLY A 254 -7.59 -17.71 18.21
C GLY A 254 -8.09 -18.07 16.81
N LEU A 255 -7.31 -18.84 16.04
CA LEU A 255 -7.68 -19.24 14.69
C LEU A 255 -8.73 -20.38 14.71
N PRO A 256 -9.63 -20.48 13.69
CA PRO A 256 -10.69 -21.50 13.64
C PRO A 256 -10.14 -22.93 13.67
N ASP A 257 -10.66 -23.77 14.55
CA ASP A 257 -10.22 -25.18 14.69
C ASP A 257 -10.38 -25.97 13.39
N VAL A 258 -11.39 -25.65 12.57
CA VAL A 258 -11.64 -26.26 11.25
C VAL A 258 -10.48 -26.03 10.28
N ALA A 259 -9.76 -24.92 10.37
CA ALA A 259 -8.62 -24.62 9.51
C ALA A 259 -7.31 -25.26 10.00
N TYR A 260 -7.24 -25.74 11.24
CA TYR A 260 -6.03 -26.34 11.81
C TYR A 260 -5.41 -27.47 10.96
N PRO A 261 -6.19 -28.41 10.40
CA PRO A 261 -5.64 -29.45 9.53
C PRO A 261 -4.92 -28.90 8.30
N ALA A 262 -5.46 -27.82 7.69
CA ALA A 262 -4.85 -27.16 6.54
C ALA A 262 -3.49 -26.55 6.90
N PHE A 263 -3.40 -25.82 8.01
CA PHE A 263 -2.15 -25.25 8.49
C PHE A 263 -1.11 -26.32 8.85
N ARG A 264 -1.54 -27.39 9.51
CA ARG A 264 -0.65 -28.51 9.87
C ARG A 264 -0.05 -29.17 8.63
N GLU A 265 -0.86 -29.48 7.62
CA GLU A 265 -0.40 -30.10 6.37
C GLU A 265 0.49 -29.16 5.55
N ALA A 266 0.17 -27.87 5.50
CA ALA A 266 1.00 -26.86 4.84
C ALA A 266 2.37 -26.75 5.52
N LEU A 267 2.43 -26.71 6.86
CA LEU A 267 3.68 -26.74 7.63
C LEU A 267 4.47 -28.04 7.42
N ALA A 268 3.79 -29.18 7.38
CA ALA A 268 4.45 -30.46 7.15
C ALA A 268 5.09 -30.50 5.75
N ALA A 269 4.41 -29.93 4.73
CA ALA A 269 4.94 -29.82 3.39
C ALA A 269 6.14 -28.86 3.32
N MET A 270 6.08 -27.72 4.01
CA MET A 270 7.18 -26.78 4.11
C MET A 270 8.42 -27.42 4.78
N ARG A 271 8.23 -28.10 5.92
CA ARG A 271 9.31 -28.76 6.66
C ARG A 271 9.96 -29.93 5.88
N ALA A 272 9.19 -30.59 5.03
CA ALA A 272 9.71 -31.69 4.19
C ALA A 272 10.68 -31.20 3.10
N GLY A 273 11.03 -29.92 3.07
CA GLY A 273 11.95 -29.34 2.09
C GLY A 273 11.39 -29.29 0.69
N LEU A 274 10.07 -29.51 0.54
CA LEU A 274 9.40 -29.41 -0.76
C LEU A 274 9.50 -27.98 -1.34
N LEU A 275 10.00 -27.01 -0.60
CA LEU A 275 10.21 -25.62 -0.97
C LEU A 275 11.62 -25.32 -1.49
N ILE A 276 12.54 -26.31 -1.50
CA ILE A 276 13.93 -26.08 -1.85
C ILE A 276 14.29 -26.86 -3.13
N GLY A 277 14.61 -26.16 -4.22
CA GLY A 277 15.65 -26.60 -5.12
C GLY A 277 15.31 -27.07 -6.53
N GLU A 278 14.21 -26.69 -7.17
CA GLU A 278 14.08 -26.90 -8.63
C GLU A 278 13.89 -25.58 -9.38
N GLN A 279 14.69 -25.32 -10.43
CA GLN A 279 14.48 -24.19 -11.35
C GLN A 279 13.09 -24.33 -11.99
N GLY A 280 12.26 -23.31 -11.89
CA GLY A 280 10.82 -23.37 -12.21
C GLY A 280 9.97 -24.05 -11.14
N GLY A 281 10.59 -24.55 -10.05
CA GLY A 281 10.01 -25.40 -9.01
C GLY A 281 9.11 -24.69 -8.04
N ALA A 282 9.34 -23.42 -7.73
CA ALA A 282 8.56 -22.72 -6.68
C ALA A 282 7.06 -22.72 -6.96
N THR A 283 6.64 -22.46 -8.18
CA THR A 283 5.23 -22.41 -8.55
C THR A 283 4.59 -23.79 -8.67
N ARG A 284 5.30 -24.78 -9.24
CA ARG A 284 4.86 -26.18 -9.28
C ARG A 284 4.72 -26.76 -7.89
N LEU A 285 5.63 -26.38 -7.02
CA LEU A 285 5.66 -26.79 -5.62
C LEU A 285 4.47 -26.19 -4.86
N LYS A 286 4.18 -24.92 -5.04
CA LYS A 286 3.02 -24.22 -4.48
C LYS A 286 1.72 -24.98 -4.83
N ARG A 287 1.55 -25.35 -6.09
CA ARG A 287 0.41 -26.15 -6.54
C ARG A 287 0.32 -27.50 -5.84
N ARG A 288 1.42 -28.25 -5.76
CA ARG A 288 1.46 -29.57 -5.08
C ARG A 288 1.12 -29.47 -3.60
N ILE A 289 1.61 -28.41 -2.92
CA ILE A 289 1.28 -28.16 -1.51
C ILE A 289 -0.22 -27.90 -1.36
N VAL A 290 -0.78 -27.02 -2.18
CA VAL A 290 -2.20 -26.69 -2.11
C VAL A 290 -3.08 -27.93 -2.41
N GLU A 291 -2.74 -28.72 -3.43
CA GLU A 291 -3.45 -29.96 -3.77
C GLU A 291 -3.37 -30.99 -2.63
N ARG A 292 -2.21 -31.12 -1.97
CA ARG A 292 -2.04 -32.00 -0.80
C ARG A 292 -2.88 -31.54 0.38
N VAL A 293 -2.86 -30.26 0.70
CA VAL A 293 -3.68 -29.66 1.77
C VAL A 293 -5.16 -29.83 1.47
N LEU A 294 -5.57 -29.57 0.23
CA LEU A 294 -6.96 -29.78 -0.19
C LEU A 294 -7.39 -31.24 -0.04
N GLY A 295 -6.54 -32.19 -0.45
CA GLY A 295 -6.81 -33.64 -0.27
C GLY A 295 -6.97 -34.04 1.18
N ALA A 296 -6.14 -33.51 2.08
CA ALA A 296 -6.22 -33.79 3.51
C ALA A 296 -7.49 -33.24 4.18
N CYS A 297 -8.00 -32.09 3.68
CA CYS A 297 -9.18 -31.44 4.25
C CYS A 297 -10.52 -31.91 3.64
N THR A 298 -10.53 -32.76 2.60
CA THR A 298 -11.76 -33.22 1.93
C THR A 298 -12.68 -34.07 2.83
N HIS A 299 -12.19 -34.57 3.94
CA HIS A 299 -12.96 -35.40 4.90
C HIS A 299 -13.66 -34.58 5.99
N GLU A 300 -13.32 -33.30 6.12
CA GLU A 300 -13.96 -32.42 7.09
C GLU A 300 -15.40 -32.10 6.65
N ARG A 301 -16.34 -32.07 7.63
CA ARG A 301 -17.78 -31.89 7.38
C ARG A 301 -18.29 -30.67 8.17
N GLY A 302 -19.24 -29.93 7.59
CA GLY A 302 -19.87 -28.75 8.18
C GLY A 302 -19.75 -27.53 7.27
N ASP A 303 -20.51 -26.49 7.54
CA ASP A 303 -20.55 -25.27 6.72
C ASP A 303 -19.23 -24.51 6.74
N GLU A 304 -18.55 -24.48 7.89
CA GLU A 304 -17.22 -23.87 8.01
C GLU A 304 -16.17 -24.65 7.20
N ALA A 305 -16.25 -25.99 7.21
CA ALA A 305 -15.39 -26.84 6.39
C ALA A 305 -15.65 -26.61 4.90
N ALA A 306 -16.92 -26.43 4.49
CA ALA A 306 -17.26 -26.11 3.11
C ALA A 306 -16.66 -24.79 2.65
N SER A 307 -16.66 -23.76 3.51
CA SER A 307 -16.03 -22.45 3.24
C SER A 307 -14.51 -22.57 3.11
N LEU A 308 -13.85 -23.33 3.98
CA LEU A 308 -12.41 -23.60 3.89
C LEU A 308 -12.06 -24.36 2.61
N LEU A 309 -12.83 -25.40 2.27
CA LEU A 309 -12.61 -26.17 1.04
C LEU A 309 -12.81 -25.31 -0.22
N ALA A 310 -13.80 -24.40 -0.22
CA ALA A 310 -13.99 -23.45 -1.30
C ALA A 310 -12.78 -22.51 -1.45
N LEU A 311 -12.22 -22.02 -0.34
CA LEU A 311 -11.01 -21.20 -0.32
C LEU A 311 -9.80 -21.98 -0.87
N LEU A 312 -9.58 -23.20 -0.41
CA LEU A 312 -8.46 -24.06 -0.87
C LEU A 312 -8.58 -24.42 -2.35
N ARG A 313 -9.79 -24.68 -2.86
CA ARG A 313 -10.04 -24.92 -4.29
C ARG A 313 -9.67 -23.70 -5.14
N ARG A 314 -9.99 -22.49 -4.66
CA ARG A 314 -9.58 -21.25 -5.35
C ARG A 314 -8.06 -21.09 -5.37
N PHE A 315 -7.38 -21.37 -4.27
CA PHE A 315 -5.92 -21.35 -4.24
C PHE A 315 -5.32 -22.39 -5.21
N ALA A 316 -5.93 -23.56 -5.33
CA ALA A 316 -5.49 -24.56 -6.30
C ALA A 316 -5.64 -24.09 -7.75
N VAL A 317 -6.77 -23.47 -8.10
CA VAL A 317 -6.99 -22.89 -9.43
C VAL A 317 -6.04 -21.73 -9.69
N GLU A 318 -5.78 -20.90 -8.70
CA GLU A 318 -4.83 -19.78 -8.80
C GLU A 318 -3.41 -20.29 -9.05
N ALA A 319 -2.96 -21.25 -8.26
CA ALA A 319 -1.63 -21.85 -8.42
C ALA A 319 -1.47 -22.55 -9.79
N ALA A 320 -2.52 -23.23 -10.29
CA ALA A 320 -2.50 -23.84 -11.61
C ALA A 320 -2.42 -22.79 -12.74
N ARG A 321 -3.13 -21.67 -12.60
CA ARG A 321 -3.03 -20.56 -13.59
C ARG A 321 -1.67 -19.88 -13.58
N GLU A 322 -1.07 -19.74 -12.42
CA GLU A 322 0.28 -19.16 -12.28
C GLU A 322 1.34 -20.07 -12.91
N GLU A 323 1.26 -21.39 -12.69
CA GLU A 323 2.10 -22.39 -13.36
C GLU A 323 1.93 -22.35 -14.88
N ALA A 324 0.68 -22.30 -15.37
CA ALA A 324 0.41 -22.23 -16.79
C ALA A 324 0.96 -20.96 -17.45
N ARG A 325 0.92 -19.80 -16.77
CA ARG A 325 1.51 -18.56 -17.27
C ARG A 325 3.02 -18.68 -17.40
N LEU A 326 3.71 -19.16 -16.37
CA LEU A 326 5.15 -19.37 -16.43
C LEU A 326 5.55 -20.33 -17.53
N PHE A 327 4.79 -21.40 -17.71
CA PHE A 327 5.03 -22.33 -18.81
C PHE A 327 4.88 -21.67 -20.19
N CYS A 328 3.89 -20.79 -20.37
CA CYS A 328 3.72 -20.04 -21.62
C CYS A 328 4.87 -19.03 -21.83
N ASP A 329 5.30 -18.36 -20.76
CA ASP A 329 6.40 -17.39 -20.81
C ASP A 329 7.72 -18.09 -21.17
N ASP A 330 7.98 -19.27 -20.60
CA ASP A 330 9.15 -20.11 -20.94
C ASP A 330 9.12 -20.52 -22.42
N LEU A 331 7.97 -20.97 -22.94
CA LEU A 331 7.81 -21.33 -24.36
C LEU A 331 8.06 -20.12 -25.29
N VAL A 332 7.59 -18.94 -24.93
CA VAL A 332 7.83 -17.72 -25.72
C VAL A 332 9.31 -17.35 -25.68
N ALA A 333 9.96 -17.44 -24.52
CA ALA A 333 11.39 -17.19 -24.39
C ALA A 333 12.23 -18.17 -25.25
N GLU A 334 11.92 -19.48 -25.21
CA GLU A 334 12.56 -20.49 -26.04
C GLU A 334 12.36 -20.20 -27.53
N ALA A 335 11.15 -19.85 -27.97
CA ALA A 335 10.85 -19.50 -29.34
C ALA A 335 11.64 -18.26 -29.82
N CYS A 336 11.78 -17.25 -28.98
CA CYS A 336 12.59 -16.06 -29.27
C CYS A 336 14.07 -16.39 -29.42
N ILE A 337 14.62 -17.29 -28.59
CA ILE A 337 16.02 -17.74 -28.67
C ILE A 337 16.24 -18.49 -29.98
N ILE A 338 15.35 -19.40 -30.36
CA ILE A 338 15.44 -20.17 -31.62
C ILE A 338 15.41 -19.25 -32.86
N GLN A 339 14.53 -18.22 -32.84
CA GLN A 339 14.47 -17.24 -33.93
C GLN A 339 15.75 -16.38 -34.02
N ALA A 340 16.32 -15.99 -32.88
CA ALA A 340 17.56 -15.23 -32.83
C ALA A 340 18.74 -16.06 -33.40
N ASP A 341 18.85 -17.34 -33.06
CA ASP A 341 19.86 -18.25 -33.56
C ASP A 341 19.71 -18.49 -35.07
N GLN A 342 18.50 -18.66 -35.57
CA GLN A 342 18.21 -18.78 -36.99
C GLN A 342 18.61 -17.52 -37.76
N SER A 343 18.24 -16.35 -37.27
CA SER A 343 18.61 -15.08 -37.92
C SER A 343 20.10 -14.81 -37.92
N TYR A 344 20.84 -15.26 -36.90
CA TYR A 344 22.31 -15.17 -36.85
C TYR A 344 22.97 -16.12 -37.86
N THR A 345 22.43 -17.32 -37.97
CA THR A 345 22.94 -18.34 -38.95
C THR A 345 22.69 -17.90 -40.38
N ASP A 346 21.52 -17.36 -40.72
CA ASP A 346 21.16 -16.82 -42.02
C ASP A 346 22.03 -15.59 -42.39
N ALA A 347 22.34 -14.72 -41.43
CA ALA A 347 23.21 -13.57 -41.62
C ALA A 347 24.68 -14.01 -41.91
N GLN A 348 25.17 -15.06 -41.25
CA GLN A 348 26.50 -15.63 -41.54
C GLN A 348 26.58 -16.31 -42.93
N LEU A 349 25.51 -17.01 -43.33
CA LEU A 349 25.43 -17.62 -44.64
C LEU A 349 25.33 -16.58 -45.79
N ALA A 350 24.71 -15.44 -45.53
CA ALA A 350 24.61 -14.33 -46.48
C ALA A 350 25.92 -13.51 -46.62
N ALA A 351 26.82 -13.60 -45.62
CA ALA A 351 28.12 -12.91 -45.62
C ALA A 351 29.29 -13.75 -46.15
N ALA A 352 29.08 -15.03 -46.41
CA ALA A 352 30.05 -15.96 -46.99
C ALA A 352 29.84 -16.13 -48.50
#